data_0d2456bdbd518d9e8f6a147f299c06fd
#
_entry.id   0d2456bdbd518d9e8f6a147f299c06fd
#
_cell.length_a   1.000
_cell.length_b   1.000
_cell.length_c   1.000
_cell.angle_alpha   90.00
_cell.angle_beta   90.00
_cell.angle_gamma   90.00
#
_symmetry.space_group_name_H-M   'P 1'
#
loop_
_entity.id
_entity.type
_entity.pdbx_description
1 polymer ?
#
loop_
_entity_poly.entity_id
_entity_poly.type
_entity_poly.pdbx_seq_one_letter_code
_entity_poly.pdbx_strand_id
1 'polypeptide(L)'
;EIAVEVDDDPRAVYFKQAKYGMMAHWGLYSLLAGEYRGQPSSEYAEWIQSYFRIPNAEYGALARAFNPLYFNADEWIRLAKRCGMQYFVLTSKHHDGFALFHSKVDKYNVVDATPFGRDIVAELAEACYKHGLKFGLYYSQDLDWHEEHGGGYRSNHIPCAGTAWSNNWDFPGEADKDYSICFSNKILPQIEEILTNYGELCLIWFDVPMTLKEEESRKIFETVKRYQPNCLINSRLGNGAYDYVSLGDNEIPASMTEAEEDGDPNSISGFKRSPYGLYETAATLNDSWGFAYRDQNWKSAAQIAQNRKHLNSLGINYLLNVGPDALGRIPGPSIDILLKAAEL
;
A
#
# COMPACT_ATOMS: atom_id res chain seq x y z
N GLU A 1 19.91 -12.88 25.63
CA GLU A 1 19.54 -11.83 24.67
C GLU A 1 20.82 -11.25 24.10
N ILE A 2 21.18 -11.64 22.89
CA ILE A 2 22.27 -11.00 22.15
C ILE A 2 21.63 -9.77 21.53
N ALA A 3 21.94 -8.59 22.06
CA ALA A 3 21.66 -7.33 21.39
C ALA A 3 22.48 -7.36 20.09
N VAL A 4 21.84 -7.69 18.99
CA VAL A 4 22.42 -7.47 17.66
C VAL A 4 22.51 -5.96 17.51
N GLU A 5 23.72 -5.44 17.38
CA GLU A 5 23.91 -4.03 17.08
C GLU A 5 23.17 -3.73 15.77
N VAL A 6 22.12 -2.94 15.88
CA VAL A 6 21.16 -2.60 14.81
C VAL A 6 21.85 -1.94 13.60
N ASP A 7 23.02 -1.38 13.78
CA ASP A 7 23.76 -0.66 12.73
C ASP A 7 24.38 -1.56 11.65
N ASP A 8 24.52 -2.87 11.90
CA ASP A 8 25.15 -3.80 10.97
C ASP A 8 24.16 -4.71 10.20
N ASP A 9 22.86 -4.64 10.46
CA ASP A 9 21.86 -5.40 9.70
C ASP A 9 21.73 -4.82 8.28
N PRO A 10 22.04 -5.59 7.21
CA PRO A 10 21.99 -5.09 5.83
C PRO A 10 20.63 -4.51 5.45
N ARG A 11 19.53 -4.99 6.05
CA ARG A 11 18.17 -4.49 5.84
C ARG A 11 18.01 -3.10 6.42
N ALA A 12 18.48 -2.90 7.66
CA ALA A 12 18.44 -1.61 8.34
C ALA A 12 19.32 -0.58 7.63
N VAL A 13 20.53 -0.98 7.23
CA VAL A 13 21.45 -0.13 6.46
C VAL A 13 20.80 0.33 5.16
N TYR A 14 20.24 -0.61 4.38
CA TYR A 14 19.58 -0.29 3.12
C TYR A 14 18.42 0.70 3.34
N PHE A 15 17.50 0.42 4.27
CA PHE A 15 16.33 1.25 4.52
C PHE A 15 16.71 2.67 4.97
N LYS A 16 17.68 2.80 5.88
CA LYS A 16 18.18 4.10 6.33
C LYS A 16 18.84 4.90 5.22
N GLN A 17 19.54 4.23 4.30
CA GLN A 17 20.20 4.88 3.16
C GLN A 17 19.22 5.24 2.05
N ALA A 18 18.12 4.50 1.90
CA ALA A 18 17.14 4.72 0.85
C ALA A 18 16.46 6.10 0.98
N LYS A 19 16.00 6.48 2.15
CA LYS A 19 15.47 7.78 2.54
C LYS A 19 14.23 8.26 1.78
N TYR A 20 14.09 7.91 0.52
CA TYR A 20 13.08 8.46 -0.39
C TYR A 20 12.60 7.40 -1.37
N GLY A 21 11.29 7.25 -1.50
CA GLY A 21 10.67 6.27 -2.37
C GLY A 21 9.39 6.77 -3.01
N MET A 22 8.94 6.06 -4.03
CA MET A 22 7.65 6.27 -4.70
C MET A 22 6.70 5.13 -4.36
N MET A 23 5.46 5.47 -4.01
CA MET A 23 4.34 4.56 -3.91
C MET A 23 3.37 4.83 -5.04
N ALA A 24 2.69 3.81 -5.55
CA ALA A 24 1.60 3.97 -6.50
C ALA A 24 0.35 3.26 -6.00
N HIS A 25 -0.75 4.01 -5.86
CA HIS A 25 -2.08 3.47 -5.66
C HIS A 25 -2.79 3.39 -6.99
N TRP A 26 -3.01 2.19 -7.47
CA TRP A 26 -3.60 1.93 -8.78
C TRP A 26 -4.47 0.68 -8.75
N GLY A 27 -5.62 0.74 -9.42
CA GLY A 27 -6.57 -0.36 -9.44
C GLY A 27 -7.86 0.00 -10.17
N LEU A 28 -8.91 -0.79 -9.98
CA LEU A 28 -10.22 -0.56 -10.61
C LEU A 28 -10.82 0.79 -10.23
N TYR A 29 -10.55 1.27 -9.02
CA TYR A 29 -10.99 2.60 -8.57
C TYR A 29 -10.47 3.75 -9.44
N SER A 30 -9.37 3.54 -10.16
CA SER A 30 -8.84 4.55 -11.09
C SER A 30 -9.77 4.82 -12.27
N LEU A 31 -10.60 3.84 -12.66
CA LEU A 31 -11.64 4.02 -13.68
C LEU A 31 -12.73 4.98 -13.23
N LEU A 32 -13.10 4.94 -11.95
CA LEU A 32 -14.10 5.84 -11.40
C LEU A 32 -13.55 7.24 -11.10
N ALA A 33 -12.23 7.34 -10.96
CA ALA A 33 -11.52 8.62 -10.80
C ALA A 33 -12.08 9.51 -9.68
N GLY A 34 -12.53 8.91 -8.58
CA GLY A 34 -13.08 9.63 -7.42
C GLY A 34 -14.54 10.07 -7.56
N GLU A 35 -15.28 9.57 -8.56
CA GLU A 35 -16.66 9.93 -8.80
C GLU A 35 -17.52 8.70 -9.12
N TYR A 36 -18.71 8.63 -8.54
CA TYR A 36 -19.67 7.57 -8.80
C TYR A 36 -21.06 8.16 -9.04
N ARG A 37 -21.64 7.87 -10.21
CA ARG A 37 -22.97 8.37 -10.62
C ARG A 37 -23.12 9.89 -10.46
N GLY A 38 -22.08 10.65 -10.85
CA GLY A 38 -22.05 12.10 -10.76
C GLY A 38 -21.81 12.67 -9.37
N GLN A 39 -21.54 11.84 -8.36
CA GLN A 39 -21.23 12.27 -7.00
C GLN A 39 -19.75 12.07 -6.72
N PRO A 40 -19.04 13.09 -6.21
CA PRO A 40 -17.64 12.94 -5.82
C PRO A 40 -17.52 12.07 -4.57
N SER A 41 -16.43 11.31 -4.47
CA SER A 41 -16.05 10.64 -3.25
C SER A 41 -15.79 11.68 -2.15
N SER A 42 -16.22 11.36 -0.92
CA SER A 42 -16.06 12.27 0.22
C SER A 42 -14.61 12.42 0.66
N GLU A 43 -13.76 11.43 0.39
CA GLU A 43 -12.35 11.39 0.78
C GLU A 43 -11.50 10.75 -0.31
N TYR A 44 -11.03 9.51 -0.09
CA TYR A 44 -10.05 8.84 -0.94
C TYR A 44 -10.73 8.05 -2.08
N ALA A 45 -10.22 8.22 -3.29
CA ALA A 45 -10.75 7.54 -4.47
C ALA A 45 -10.66 6.01 -4.39
N GLU A 46 -9.62 5.47 -3.75
CA GLU A 46 -9.42 4.03 -3.58
C GLU A 46 -10.41 3.38 -2.60
N TRP A 47 -11.11 4.18 -1.81
CA TRP A 47 -12.19 3.75 -0.92
C TRP A 47 -13.58 3.88 -1.52
N ILE A 48 -13.69 4.25 -2.78
CA ILE A 48 -14.96 4.62 -3.43
C ILE A 48 -16.02 3.51 -3.35
N GLN A 49 -15.61 2.24 -3.46
CA GLN A 49 -16.54 1.12 -3.32
C GLN A 49 -17.22 1.12 -1.95
N SER A 50 -16.46 1.37 -0.89
CA SER A 50 -16.98 1.43 0.49
C SER A 50 -17.87 2.65 0.72
N TYR A 51 -17.43 3.83 0.28
CA TYR A 51 -18.21 5.06 0.48
C TYR A 51 -19.58 5.02 -0.16
N PHE A 52 -19.68 4.51 -1.37
CA PHE A 52 -20.93 4.40 -2.11
C PHE A 52 -21.60 3.03 -1.99
N ARG A 53 -20.99 2.10 -1.24
CA ARG A 53 -21.48 0.73 -1.07
C ARG A 53 -21.80 0.06 -2.41
N ILE A 54 -20.85 0.17 -3.35
CA ILE A 54 -21.04 -0.35 -4.71
C ILE A 54 -20.98 -1.89 -4.64
N PRO A 55 -22.05 -2.58 -5.08
CA PRO A 55 -22.08 -4.03 -5.09
C PRO A 55 -20.92 -4.63 -5.87
N ASN A 56 -20.37 -5.76 -5.42
CA ASN A 56 -19.28 -6.44 -6.09
C ASN A 56 -19.60 -6.79 -7.55
N ALA A 57 -20.85 -7.12 -7.86
CA ALA A 57 -21.29 -7.38 -9.23
C ALA A 57 -21.10 -6.15 -10.14
N GLU A 58 -21.37 -4.93 -9.64
CA GLU A 58 -21.18 -3.69 -10.38
C GLU A 58 -19.72 -3.24 -10.38
N TYR A 59 -19.10 -3.18 -9.21
CA TYR A 59 -17.71 -2.74 -9.09
C TYR A 59 -16.75 -3.69 -9.81
N GLY A 60 -16.92 -5.00 -9.63
CA GLY A 60 -16.09 -6.01 -10.29
C GLY A 60 -16.21 -6.00 -11.81
N ALA A 61 -17.36 -5.56 -12.35
CA ALA A 61 -17.55 -5.40 -13.79
C ALA A 61 -16.64 -4.32 -14.41
N LEU A 62 -16.10 -3.41 -13.60
CA LEU A 62 -15.11 -2.42 -14.04
C LEU A 62 -13.84 -3.10 -14.61
N ALA A 63 -13.53 -4.32 -14.19
CA ALA A 63 -12.40 -5.07 -14.72
C ALA A 63 -12.45 -5.23 -16.24
N ARG A 64 -13.65 -5.33 -16.82
CA ARG A 64 -13.85 -5.44 -18.29
C ARG A 64 -13.45 -4.15 -19.03
N ALA A 65 -13.43 -3.02 -18.34
CA ALA A 65 -13.03 -1.73 -18.89
C ALA A 65 -11.58 -1.34 -18.52
N PHE A 66 -10.93 -2.12 -17.67
CA PHE A 66 -9.56 -1.84 -17.26
C PHE A 66 -8.58 -2.30 -18.34
N ASN A 67 -8.17 -1.36 -19.17
CA ASN A 67 -7.21 -1.60 -20.26
C ASN A 67 -6.24 -0.42 -20.37
N PRO A 68 -5.24 -0.35 -19.51
CA PRO A 68 -4.31 0.79 -19.42
C PRO A 68 -3.29 0.79 -20.57
N LEU A 69 -3.71 1.22 -21.74
CA LEU A 69 -2.93 1.21 -22.99
C LEU A 69 -1.60 1.98 -22.89
N TYR A 70 -1.53 2.98 -22.03
CA TYR A 70 -0.33 3.82 -21.88
C TYR A 70 0.54 3.41 -20.68
N PHE A 71 0.21 2.31 -20.01
CA PHE A 71 1.07 1.80 -18.94
C PHE A 71 2.43 1.39 -19.48
N ASN A 72 3.48 1.99 -18.92
CA ASN A 72 4.86 1.66 -19.21
C ASN A 72 5.65 1.66 -17.90
N ALA A 73 5.95 0.47 -17.40
CA ALA A 73 6.67 0.28 -16.14
C ALA A 73 8.05 0.94 -16.14
N ASP A 74 8.75 0.87 -17.28
CA ASP A 74 10.08 1.48 -17.44
C ASP A 74 10.03 3.00 -17.25
N GLU A 75 9.01 3.66 -17.80
CA GLU A 75 8.82 5.12 -17.65
C GLU A 75 8.53 5.51 -16.18
N TRP A 76 7.71 4.74 -15.48
CA TRP A 76 7.41 5.00 -14.07
C TRP A 76 8.67 4.91 -13.22
N ILE A 77 9.45 3.86 -13.39
CA ILE A 77 10.65 3.64 -12.60
C ILE A 77 11.76 4.62 -12.97
N ARG A 78 11.90 4.98 -14.24
CA ARG A 78 12.85 6.04 -14.63
C ARG A 78 12.49 7.39 -14.04
N LEU A 79 11.19 7.71 -13.94
CA LEU A 79 10.74 8.92 -13.25
C LEU A 79 11.16 8.90 -11.78
N ALA A 80 10.88 7.81 -11.07
CA ALA A 80 11.28 7.65 -9.67
C ALA A 80 12.79 7.84 -9.49
N LYS A 81 13.59 7.21 -10.34
CA LYS A 81 15.05 7.32 -10.32
C LYS A 81 15.52 8.77 -10.58
N ARG A 82 14.94 9.45 -11.56
CA ARG A 82 15.25 10.87 -11.86
C ARG A 82 14.94 11.79 -10.68
N CYS A 83 13.94 11.45 -9.87
CA CYS A 83 13.58 12.19 -8.67
C CYS A 83 14.47 11.89 -7.45
N GLY A 84 15.45 11.01 -7.60
CA GLY A 84 16.35 10.60 -6.51
C GLY A 84 15.75 9.54 -5.58
N MET A 85 14.66 8.90 -5.97
CA MET A 85 14.05 7.81 -5.23
C MET A 85 14.86 6.51 -5.35
N GLN A 86 14.90 5.73 -4.28
CA GLN A 86 15.71 4.51 -4.17
C GLN A 86 14.86 3.24 -4.14
N TYR A 87 13.58 3.35 -3.88
CA TYR A 87 12.64 2.22 -3.84
C TYR A 87 11.26 2.62 -4.34
N PHE A 88 10.51 1.61 -4.80
CA PHE A 88 9.17 1.76 -5.36
C PHE A 88 8.24 0.73 -4.73
N VAL A 89 7.04 1.15 -4.34
CA VAL A 89 6.02 0.30 -3.73
C VAL A 89 4.72 0.39 -4.51
N LEU A 90 4.23 -0.75 -5.02
CA LEU A 90 2.95 -0.84 -5.72
C LEU A 90 1.88 -1.45 -4.82
N THR A 91 0.65 -0.94 -4.90
CA THR A 91 -0.53 -1.63 -4.34
C THR A 91 -0.82 -2.90 -5.16
N SER A 92 -0.29 -4.05 -4.71
CA SER A 92 -0.54 -5.32 -5.40
C SER A 92 -1.98 -5.79 -5.27
N LYS A 93 -2.61 -5.53 -4.13
CA LYS A 93 -4.04 -5.70 -3.86
C LYS A 93 -4.48 -4.71 -2.78
N HIS A 94 -5.45 -3.88 -3.08
CA HIS A 94 -6.06 -2.95 -2.12
C HIS A 94 -7.29 -3.58 -1.44
N HIS A 95 -8.03 -2.80 -0.67
CA HIS A 95 -9.20 -3.28 0.09
C HIS A 95 -10.34 -3.81 -0.79
N ASP A 96 -10.40 -3.43 -2.06
CA ASP A 96 -11.38 -3.92 -3.04
C ASP A 96 -11.16 -5.38 -3.47
N GLY A 97 -10.06 -5.98 -3.06
CA GLY A 97 -9.74 -7.38 -3.34
C GLY A 97 -9.19 -7.66 -4.73
N PHE A 98 -9.03 -6.64 -5.57
CA PHE A 98 -8.53 -6.81 -6.93
C PHE A 98 -6.99 -6.84 -6.98
N ALA A 99 -6.44 -7.95 -7.51
CA ALA A 99 -5.00 -8.14 -7.60
C ALA A 99 -4.42 -7.60 -8.92
N LEU A 100 -3.33 -6.84 -8.84
CA LEU A 100 -2.58 -6.36 -10.00
C LEU A 100 -1.49 -7.35 -10.46
N PHE A 101 -1.58 -8.59 -10.03
CA PHE A 101 -0.68 -9.69 -10.42
C PHE A 101 -1.49 -10.91 -10.82
N HIS A 102 -0.84 -11.82 -11.56
CA HIS A 102 -1.46 -13.07 -11.99
C HIS A 102 -1.58 -14.07 -10.82
N SER A 103 -2.66 -13.96 -10.07
CA SER A 103 -2.96 -14.89 -8.96
C SER A 103 -3.59 -16.17 -9.48
N LYS A 104 -3.09 -17.31 -8.99
CA LYS A 104 -3.75 -18.61 -9.17
C LYS A 104 -4.79 -18.90 -8.11
N VAL A 105 -4.77 -18.11 -7.04
CA VAL A 105 -5.68 -18.23 -5.90
C VAL A 105 -7.05 -17.63 -6.22
N ASP A 106 -7.06 -16.49 -6.91
CA ASP A 106 -8.28 -15.75 -7.24
C ASP A 106 -8.19 -15.18 -8.66
N LYS A 107 -9.21 -15.46 -9.47
CA LYS A 107 -9.32 -14.91 -10.83
C LYS A 107 -9.70 -13.42 -10.87
N TYR A 108 -10.05 -12.83 -9.73
CA TYR A 108 -10.26 -11.40 -9.60
C TYR A 108 -8.92 -10.67 -9.61
N ASN A 109 -8.27 -10.71 -10.76
CA ASN A 109 -6.95 -10.14 -10.99
C ASN A 109 -6.83 -9.55 -12.39
N VAL A 110 -5.82 -8.73 -12.58
CA VAL A 110 -5.60 -7.96 -13.82
C VAL A 110 -5.34 -8.83 -15.05
N VAL A 111 -4.79 -10.01 -14.89
CA VAL A 111 -4.49 -10.90 -16.02
C VAL A 111 -5.74 -11.65 -16.48
N ASP A 112 -6.47 -12.25 -15.55
CA ASP A 112 -7.62 -13.11 -15.88
C ASP A 112 -8.91 -12.32 -16.13
N ALA A 113 -9.09 -11.19 -15.45
CA ALA A 113 -10.36 -10.46 -15.44
C ALA A 113 -10.42 -9.26 -16.38
N THR A 114 -9.30 -8.81 -16.94
CA THR A 114 -9.24 -7.61 -17.77
C THR A 114 -8.82 -7.88 -19.20
N PRO A 115 -9.21 -7.01 -20.17
CA PRO A 115 -8.70 -7.09 -21.54
C PRO A 115 -7.21 -6.76 -21.64
N PHE A 116 -6.64 -6.08 -20.64
CA PHE A 116 -5.21 -5.78 -20.56
C PHE A 116 -4.37 -7.05 -20.46
N GLY A 117 -4.76 -8.00 -19.63
CA GLY A 117 -4.20 -9.35 -19.57
C GLY A 117 -2.71 -9.45 -19.25
N ARG A 118 -2.11 -8.40 -18.66
CA ARG A 118 -0.67 -8.35 -18.33
C ARG A 118 -0.48 -8.24 -16.81
N ASP A 119 0.59 -8.87 -16.32
CA ASP A 119 0.96 -8.85 -14.91
C ASP A 119 1.74 -7.57 -14.58
N ILE A 120 1.05 -6.61 -13.96
CA ILE A 120 1.62 -5.30 -13.64
C ILE A 120 2.73 -5.41 -12.60
N VAL A 121 2.57 -6.27 -11.60
CA VAL A 121 3.60 -6.49 -10.57
C VAL A 121 4.88 -7.03 -11.21
N ALA A 122 4.76 -7.99 -12.13
CA ALA A 122 5.92 -8.54 -12.84
C ALA A 122 6.66 -7.48 -13.65
N GLU A 123 5.94 -6.63 -14.38
CA GLU A 123 6.53 -5.59 -15.21
C GLU A 123 7.24 -4.52 -14.38
N LEU A 124 6.66 -4.12 -13.25
CA LEU A 124 7.30 -3.15 -12.34
C LEU A 124 8.49 -3.74 -11.60
N ALA A 125 8.42 -5.01 -11.19
CA ALA A 125 9.56 -5.70 -10.59
C ALA A 125 10.77 -5.74 -11.55
N GLU A 126 10.52 -6.09 -12.81
CA GLU A 126 11.54 -6.11 -13.85
C GLU A 126 12.14 -4.72 -14.10
N ALA A 127 11.30 -3.70 -14.19
CA ALA A 127 11.75 -2.31 -14.36
C ALA A 127 12.60 -1.84 -13.17
N CYS A 128 12.22 -2.15 -11.94
CA CYS A 128 13.01 -1.83 -10.76
C CYS A 128 14.37 -2.51 -10.79
N TYR A 129 14.41 -3.79 -11.10
CA TYR A 129 15.66 -4.54 -11.26
C TYR A 129 16.57 -3.91 -12.31
N LYS A 130 16.01 -3.59 -13.48
CA LYS A 130 16.74 -2.98 -14.60
C LYS A 130 17.36 -1.62 -14.23
N HIS A 131 16.64 -0.80 -13.47
CA HIS A 131 17.06 0.56 -13.13
C HIS A 131 17.75 0.68 -11.77
N GLY A 132 17.93 -0.42 -11.05
CA GLY A 132 18.62 -0.44 -9.77
C GLY A 132 17.82 0.16 -8.61
N LEU A 133 16.48 0.22 -8.72
CA LEU A 133 15.60 0.54 -7.59
C LEU A 133 15.22 -0.73 -6.85
N LYS A 134 15.05 -0.62 -5.54
CA LYS A 134 14.48 -1.68 -4.73
C LYS A 134 12.97 -1.72 -4.95
N PHE A 135 12.41 -2.95 -5.00
CA PHE A 135 10.98 -3.17 -5.21
C PHE A 135 10.29 -3.64 -3.95
N GLY A 136 9.18 -3.01 -3.60
CA GLY A 136 8.28 -3.43 -2.52
C GLY A 136 6.83 -3.47 -3.00
N LEU A 137 5.99 -4.15 -2.22
CA LEU A 137 4.58 -4.29 -2.50
C LEU A 137 3.74 -3.90 -1.29
N TYR A 138 2.64 -3.20 -1.56
CA TYR A 138 1.53 -3.04 -0.62
C TYR A 138 0.56 -4.21 -0.81
N TYR A 139 0.05 -4.75 0.29
CA TYR A 139 -0.98 -5.79 0.27
C TYR A 139 -1.96 -5.57 1.42
N SER A 140 -3.25 -5.44 1.10
CA SER A 140 -4.33 -5.35 2.09
C SER A 140 -4.61 -6.72 2.68
N GLN A 141 -4.11 -6.97 3.89
CA GLN A 141 -4.19 -8.28 4.52
C GLN A 141 -5.47 -8.53 5.31
N ASP A 142 -6.16 -7.50 5.73
CA ASP A 142 -7.37 -7.62 6.59
C ASP A 142 -8.64 -7.33 5.79
N LEU A 143 -8.77 -6.11 5.28
CA LEU A 143 -9.92 -5.72 4.46
C LEU A 143 -9.84 -6.38 3.09
N ASP A 144 -10.90 -7.04 2.70
CA ASP A 144 -11.13 -7.54 1.35
C ASP A 144 -12.63 -7.51 1.07
N TRP A 145 -13.08 -6.44 0.40
CA TRP A 145 -14.52 -6.24 0.17
C TRP A 145 -15.13 -7.21 -0.82
N HIS A 146 -14.31 -7.91 -1.57
CA HIS A 146 -14.75 -8.91 -2.55
C HIS A 146 -15.10 -10.26 -1.90
N GLU A 147 -14.54 -10.52 -0.72
CA GLU A 147 -14.69 -11.78 -0.01
C GLU A 147 -15.75 -11.69 1.09
N GLU A 148 -16.65 -12.69 1.16
CA GLU A 148 -17.69 -12.77 2.21
C GLU A 148 -17.08 -12.68 3.62
N HIS A 149 -15.99 -13.38 3.85
CA HIS A 149 -15.30 -13.43 5.13
C HIS A 149 -14.14 -12.44 5.26
N GLY A 150 -14.07 -11.44 4.38
CA GLY A 150 -13.10 -10.34 4.49
C GLY A 150 -13.24 -9.59 5.80
N GLY A 151 -12.13 -9.01 6.29
CA GLY A 151 -12.10 -8.31 7.57
C GLY A 151 -12.83 -6.97 7.56
N GLY A 152 -12.73 -6.24 8.68
CA GLY A 152 -13.34 -4.93 8.86
C GLY A 152 -14.71 -4.95 9.54
N TYR A 153 -15.29 -6.11 9.78
CA TYR A 153 -16.58 -6.27 10.47
C TYR A 153 -16.46 -6.15 12.00
N ARG A 154 -15.27 -6.31 12.52
CA ARG A 154 -14.96 -6.07 13.93
C ARG A 154 -13.48 -5.70 14.09
N SER A 155 -13.17 -5.00 15.17
CA SER A 155 -11.79 -4.81 15.61
C SER A 155 -11.49 -5.74 16.79
N ASN A 156 -10.28 -6.28 16.87
CA ASN A 156 -9.81 -7.03 18.02
C ASN A 156 -9.72 -6.19 19.32
N HIS A 157 -9.72 -4.87 19.18
CA HIS A 157 -9.56 -3.93 20.30
C HIS A 157 -10.81 -3.08 20.55
N ILE A 158 -11.54 -2.72 19.51
CA ILE A 158 -12.71 -1.87 19.59
C ILE A 158 -13.79 -2.47 18.70
N PRO A 159 -15.06 -2.57 19.16
CA PRO A 159 -16.16 -2.94 18.29
C PRO A 159 -16.18 -2.00 17.09
N CYS A 160 -15.90 -2.52 15.93
CA CYS A 160 -15.97 -1.74 14.70
C CYS A 160 -17.44 -1.54 14.33
N ALA A 161 -17.86 -0.32 14.11
CA ALA A 161 -19.22 -0.01 13.65
C ALA A 161 -19.43 -0.40 12.19
N GLY A 162 -18.92 -1.48 11.77
CA GLY A 162 -19.13 -2.29 10.57
C GLY A 162 -19.33 -1.64 9.20
N THR A 163 -19.82 -0.43 9.09
CA THR A 163 -20.31 0.10 7.82
C THR A 163 -19.24 0.73 6.94
N ALA A 164 -18.19 1.30 7.51
CA ALA A 164 -17.14 1.96 6.74
C ALA A 164 -16.00 1.01 6.36
N TRP A 165 -15.85 -0.10 7.06
CA TRP A 165 -14.72 -1.00 6.95
C TRP A 165 -15.09 -2.36 6.40
N SER A 166 -16.33 -2.82 6.66
CA SER A 166 -16.87 -4.10 6.22
C SER A 166 -17.63 -3.99 4.91
N ASN A 167 -17.81 -5.12 4.23
CA ASN A 167 -18.56 -5.26 2.97
C ASN A 167 -20.04 -5.65 3.19
N ASN A 168 -20.69 -5.06 4.19
CA ASN A 168 -22.05 -5.39 4.58
C ASN A 168 -23.11 -5.12 3.47
N TRP A 169 -22.76 -4.33 2.45
CA TRP A 169 -23.66 -4.07 1.30
C TRP A 169 -23.89 -5.31 0.42
N ASP A 170 -22.95 -6.26 0.38
CA ASP A 170 -23.11 -7.55 -0.30
C ASP A 170 -23.30 -8.70 0.70
N PHE A 171 -22.69 -8.60 1.85
CA PHE A 171 -22.63 -9.67 2.87
C PHE A 171 -23.07 -9.13 4.24
N PRO A 172 -24.40 -8.95 4.45
CA PRO A 172 -24.91 -8.24 5.64
C PRO A 172 -24.80 -9.00 6.95
N GLY A 173 -24.57 -10.32 6.92
CA GLY A 173 -24.53 -11.17 8.10
C GLY A 173 -23.20 -11.09 8.85
N GLU A 174 -22.93 -10.03 9.60
CA GLU A 174 -21.66 -9.90 10.35
C GLU A 174 -21.40 -11.07 11.32
N ALA A 175 -22.45 -11.61 11.93
CA ALA A 175 -22.33 -12.73 12.86
C ALA A 175 -21.85 -14.02 12.18
N ASP A 176 -22.05 -14.14 10.89
CA ASP A 176 -21.68 -15.32 10.10
C ASP A 176 -20.27 -15.21 9.50
N LYS A 177 -19.63 -14.05 9.63
CA LYS A 177 -18.28 -13.82 9.08
C LYS A 177 -17.22 -14.46 9.96
N ASP A 178 -16.30 -15.14 9.31
CA ASP A 178 -15.10 -15.71 9.92
C ASP A 178 -13.87 -15.37 9.08
N TYR A 179 -13.13 -14.37 9.52
CA TYR A 179 -11.93 -13.91 8.81
C TYR A 179 -10.91 -15.02 8.59
N SER A 180 -10.84 -16.03 9.47
CA SER A 180 -9.90 -17.13 9.33
C SER A 180 -10.10 -17.93 8.01
N ILE A 181 -11.31 -17.92 7.47
CA ILE A 181 -11.64 -18.54 6.19
C ILE A 181 -11.02 -17.72 5.03
N CYS A 182 -11.23 -16.41 5.02
CA CYS A 182 -10.62 -15.52 4.03
C CYS A 182 -9.07 -15.56 4.14
N PHE A 183 -8.56 -15.53 5.35
CA PHE A 183 -7.12 -15.64 5.63
C PHE A 183 -6.51 -16.89 5.01
N SER A 184 -7.10 -18.05 5.25
CA SER A 184 -6.58 -19.34 4.78
C SER A 184 -6.76 -19.54 3.29
N ASN A 185 -7.87 -19.09 2.73
CA ASN A 185 -8.23 -19.35 1.35
C ASN A 185 -7.67 -18.33 0.34
N LYS A 186 -7.42 -17.10 0.77
CA LYS A 186 -6.97 -16.03 -0.14
C LYS A 186 -5.75 -15.28 0.38
N ILE A 187 -5.80 -14.74 1.58
CA ILE A 187 -4.80 -13.78 2.06
C ILE A 187 -3.41 -14.41 2.15
N LEU A 188 -3.27 -15.47 2.92
CA LEU A 188 -1.97 -16.14 3.08
C LEU A 188 -1.46 -16.74 1.78
N PRO A 189 -2.28 -17.47 0.98
CA PRO A 189 -1.83 -17.98 -0.32
C PRO A 189 -1.40 -16.89 -1.30
N GLN A 190 -2.09 -15.75 -1.37
CA GLN A 190 -1.67 -14.64 -2.23
C GLN A 190 -0.38 -13.98 -1.73
N ILE A 191 -0.19 -13.85 -0.42
CA ILE A 191 1.08 -13.37 0.14
C ILE A 191 2.22 -14.32 -0.26
N GLU A 192 2.00 -15.63 -0.21
CA GLU A 192 3.00 -16.60 -0.68
C GLU A 192 3.31 -16.44 -2.17
N GLU A 193 2.30 -16.16 -3.01
CA GLU A 193 2.50 -15.91 -4.44
C GLU A 193 3.40 -14.68 -4.68
N ILE A 194 3.15 -13.56 -4.00
CA ILE A 194 3.95 -12.35 -4.20
C ILE A 194 5.38 -12.50 -3.65
N LEU A 195 5.58 -13.34 -2.64
CA LEU A 195 6.90 -13.63 -2.08
C LEU A 195 7.75 -14.56 -2.97
N THR A 196 7.12 -15.35 -3.83
CA THR A 196 7.82 -16.42 -4.56
C THR A 196 7.91 -16.20 -6.07
N ASN A 197 7.09 -15.30 -6.64
CA ASN A 197 6.96 -15.18 -8.10
C ASN A 197 7.62 -13.93 -8.70
N TYR A 198 8.04 -12.96 -7.90
CA TYR A 198 8.45 -11.64 -8.40
C TYR A 198 9.87 -11.23 -8.01
N GLY A 199 10.67 -12.17 -7.54
CA GLY A 199 12.02 -11.92 -7.10
C GLY A 199 12.09 -11.25 -5.72
N GLU A 200 13.21 -10.61 -5.44
CA GLU A 200 13.47 -9.99 -4.14
C GLU A 200 12.56 -8.79 -3.89
N LEU A 201 11.88 -8.78 -2.75
CA LEU A 201 11.12 -7.65 -2.23
C LEU A 201 11.88 -6.98 -1.09
N CYS A 202 12.06 -5.67 -1.18
CA CYS A 202 12.70 -4.92 -0.10
C CYS A 202 11.80 -4.76 1.12
N LEU A 203 10.48 -4.65 0.90
CA LEU A 203 9.49 -4.54 1.94
C LEU A 203 8.11 -5.01 1.47
N ILE A 204 7.26 -5.35 2.42
CA ILE A 204 5.81 -5.44 2.23
C ILE A 204 5.13 -4.42 3.15
N TRP A 205 4.27 -3.62 2.54
CA TRP A 205 3.46 -2.59 3.18
C TRP A 205 2.05 -3.14 3.41
N PHE A 206 1.75 -3.57 4.64
CA PHE A 206 0.43 -4.00 5.08
C PHE A 206 -0.39 -2.80 5.56
N ASP A 207 -1.71 -2.95 5.66
CA ASP A 207 -2.57 -1.81 5.99
C ASP A 207 -3.83 -2.23 6.74
N VAL A 208 -4.37 -1.32 7.56
CA VAL A 208 -5.64 -1.42 8.27
C VAL A 208 -5.83 -2.76 9.00
N PRO A 209 -5.02 -3.06 10.02
CA PRO A 209 -5.12 -4.31 10.77
C PRO A 209 -6.28 -4.22 11.78
N MET A 210 -7.47 -4.69 11.42
CA MET A 210 -8.69 -4.58 12.22
C MET A 210 -9.11 -5.89 12.84
N THR A 211 -9.27 -6.92 12.01
CA THR A 211 -9.96 -8.16 12.36
C THR A 211 -8.99 -9.31 12.65
N LEU A 212 -7.85 -9.34 11.96
CA LEU A 212 -6.89 -10.42 12.14
C LEU A 212 -6.37 -10.48 13.57
N LYS A 213 -6.13 -11.71 14.02
CA LYS A 213 -5.63 -11.98 15.36
C LYS A 213 -4.10 -12.06 15.39
N GLU A 214 -3.54 -12.08 16.59
CA GLU A 214 -2.09 -12.19 16.80
C GLU A 214 -1.47 -13.40 16.08
N GLU A 215 -2.13 -14.55 16.13
CA GLU A 215 -1.66 -15.77 15.46
C GLU A 215 -1.58 -15.64 13.94
N GLU A 216 -2.53 -14.90 13.33
CA GLU A 216 -2.57 -14.65 11.89
C GLU A 216 -1.48 -13.66 11.48
N SER A 217 -1.29 -12.59 12.23
CA SER A 217 -0.19 -11.63 12.00
C SER A 217 1.17 -12.32 12.13
N ARG A 218 1.34 -13.14 13.17
CA ARG A 218 2.56 -13.93 13.35
C ARG A 218 2.78 -14.89 12.19
N LYS A 219 1.72 -15.56 11.72
CA LYS A 219 1.82 -16.48 10.58
C LYS A 219 2.25 -15.77 9.31
N ILE A 220 1.73 -14.58 9.05
CA ILE A 220 2.18 -13.75 7.92
C ILE A 220 3.66 -13.38 8.09
N PHE A 221 4.04 -12.87 9.25
CA PHE A 221 5.41 -12.47 9.54
C PHE A 221 6.41 -13.62 9.33
N GLU A 222 6.13 -14.79 9.90
CA GLU A 222 6.95 -15.99 9.74
C GLU A 222 7.03 -16.45 8.28
N THR A 223 5.92 -16.37 7.55
CA THR A 223 5.87 -16.72 6.12
C THR A 223 6.75 -15.81 5.29
N VAL A 224 6.68 -14.49 5.53
CA VAL A 224 7.56 -13.53 4.84
C VAL A 224 9.02 -13.84 5.13
N LYS A 225 9.39 -14.03 6.40
CA LYS A 225 10.78 -14.30 6.79
C LYS A 225 11.30 -15.64 6.27
N ARG A 226 10.44 -16.63 6.13
CA ARG A 226 10.79 -17.94 5.58
C ARG A 226 11.16 -17.86 4.09
N TYR A 227 10.38 -17.13 3.29
CA TYR A 227 10.63 -16.98 1.86
C TYR A 227 11.65 -15.89 1.54
N GLN A 228 11.59 -14.79 2.27
CA GLN A 228 12.43 -13.62 2.04
C GLN A 228 12.89 -13.02 3.38
N PRO A 229 13.95 -13.54 3.98
CA PRO A 229 14.40 -13.11 5.31
C PRO A 229 14.83 -11.64 5.36
N ASN A 230 15.19 -11.05 4.22
CA ASN A 230 15.60 -9.65 4.11
C ASN A 230 14.44 -8.68 3.83
N CYS A 231 13.24 -9.18 3.58
CA CYS A 231 12.06 -8.36 3.34
C CYS A 231 11.58 -7.72 4.64
N LEU A 232 11.47 -6.39 4.66
CA LEU A 232 10.99 -5.64 5.81
C LEU A 232 9.47 -5.59 5.85
N ILE A 233 8.91 -5.60 7.05
CA ILE A 233 7.47 -5.59 7.29
C ILE A 233 7.12 -4.36 8.12
N ASN A 234 6.11 -3.59 7.68
CA ASN A 234 5.66 -2.40 8.39
C ASN A 234 4.78 -2.72 9.61
N SER A 235 4.64 -1.75 10.49
CA SER A 235 3.86 -1.84 11.72
C SER A 235 2.37 -2.10 11.50
N ARG A 236 1.85 -1.76 10.32
CA ARG A 236 0.44 -1.98 9.96
C ARG A 236 0.09 -3.43 9.62
N LEU A 237 1.03 -4.37 9.74
CA LEU A 237 0.65 -5.78 9.81
C LEU A 237 -0.24 -6.05 11.03
N GLY A 238 -0.01 -5.30 12.11
CA GLY A 238 -0.77 -5.39 13.35
C GLY A 238 -0.21 -6.42 14.33
N ASN A 239 -0.71 -6.37 15.56
CA ASN A 239 -0.38 -7.31 16.64
C ASN A 239 1.13 -7.39 16.97
N GLY A 240 1.87 -6.31 16.71
CA GLY A 240 3.29 -6.19 17.08
C GLY A 240 4.28 -6.99 16.26
N ALA A 241 3.86 -7.55 15.14
CA ALA A 241 4.75 -8.29 14.23
C ALA A 241 5.23 -7.37 13.10
N TYR A 242 6.38 -6.69 13.28
CA TYR A 242 6.90 -5.73 12.31
C TYR A 242 8.40 -5.47 12.46
N ASP A 243 9.00 -4.88 11.43
CA ASP A 243 10.38 -4.43 11.41
C ASP A 243 10.50 -2.90 11.46
N TYR A 244 9.65 -2.16 10.75
CA TYR A 244 9.68 -0.70 10.71
C TYR A 244 8.31 -0.08 11.01
N VAL A 245 8.33 1.15 11.49
CA VAL A 245 7.10 1.89 11.83
C VAL A 245 6.68 2.75 10.65
N SER A 246 5.45 2.54 10.18
CA SER A 246 4.75 3.47 9.29
C SER A 246 4.05 4.50 10.16
N LEU A 247 4.48 5.76 10.11
CA LEU A 247 3.80 6.84 10.81
C LEU A 247 2.41 7.10 10.20
N GLY A 248 1.64 8.00 10.80
CA GLY A 248 0.34 8.40 10.25
C GLY A 248 0.46 8.95 8.83
N ASP A 249 -0.59 8.76 8.04
CA ASP A 249 -0.65 9.24 6.67
C ASP A 249 -0.37 10.74 6.58
N ASN A 250 0.58 11.14 5.73
CA ASN A 250 1.01 12.55 5.60
C ASN A 250 1.58 13.17 6.88
N GLU A 251 1.95 12.38 7.85
CA GLU A 251 2.49 12.86 9.12
C GLU A 251 3.91 13.39 8.96
N ILE A 252 4.13 14.63 9.41
CA ILE A 252 5.43 15.27 9.40
C ILE A 252 5.74 15.68 10.85
N PRO A 253 6.26 14.77 11.68
CA PRO A 253 6.52 15.06 13.08
C PRO A 253 7.62 16.10 13.23
N ALA A 254 7.51 16.96 14.25
CA ALA A 254 8.52 17.98 14.52
C ALA A 254 9.84 17.40 15.02
N SER A 255 9.78 16.22 15.66
CA SER A 255 10.95 15.54 16.24
C SER A 255 10.77 14.00 16.25
N MET A 256 11.85 13.26 16.49
CA MET A 256 11.74 11.81 16.73
C MET A 256 10.97 11.47 18.02
N THR A 257 11.04 12.33 19.04
CA THR A 257 10.25 12.14 20.26
C THR A 257 8.75 12.16 19.93
N GLU A 258 8.29 13.15 19.16
CA GLU A 258 6.89 13.23 18.69
C GLU A 258 6.53 12.00 17.84
N ALA A 259 7.37 11.62 16.88
CA ALA A 259 7.15 10.44 16.04
C ALA A 259 7.02 9.15 16.85
N GLU A 260 7.82 8.98 17.91
CA GLU A 260 7.76 7.81 18.79
C GLU A 260 6.57 7.87 19.77
N GLU A 261 6.13 9.06 20.15
CA GLU A 261 4.95 9.24 21.01
C GLU A 261 3.65 8.96 20.25
N ASP A 262 3.55 9.46 19.04
CA ASP A 262 2.38 9.28 18.18
C ASP A 262 2.36 7.87 17.55
N GLY A 263 3.51 7.38 17.13
CA GLY A 263 3.67 6.05 16.55
C GLY A 263 2.86 5.86 15.29
N ASP A 264 2.35 4.65 15.08
CA ASP A 264 1.45 4.33 13.98
C ASP A 264 0.00 4.30 14.47
N PRO A 265 -0.83 5.29 14.11
CA PRO A 265 -2.23 5.35 14.56
C PRO A 265 -3.09 4.21 14.01
N ASN A 266 -2.64 3.55 12.93
CA ASN A 266 -3.30 2.40 12.33
C ASN A 266 -2.77 1.07 12.87
N SER A 267 -1.77 1.10 13.76
CA SER A 267 -1.30 -0.07 14.47
C SER A 267 -2.10 -0.24 15.75
N ILE A 268 -2.99 -1.21 15.76
CA ILE A 268 -3.90 -1.48 16.88
C ILE A 268 -3.17 -1.78 18.19
N SER A 269 -1.93 -2.22 18.11
CA SER A 269 -1.13 -2.63 19.27
C SER A 269 -0.33 -1.51 19.94
N GLY A 270 -0.45 -0.26 19.48
CA GLY A 270 0.22 0.90 20.08
C GLY A 270 1.75 0.85 20.04
N PHE A 271 2.32 0.09 19.13
CA PHE A 271 3.76 0.02 18.94
C PHE A 271 4.25 1.30 18.27
N LYS A 272 5.13 1.99 18.97
CA LYS A 272 5.59 3.32 18.60
C LYS A 272 7.06 3.33 18.16
N ARG A 273 7.78 2.24 18.41
CA ARG A 273 9.20 2.12 18.14
C ARG A 273 9.51 0.92 17.28
N SER A 274 10.30 1.14 16.23
CA SER A 274 10.85 0.06 15.44
C SER A 274 11.94 -0.69 16.23
N PRO A 275 11.93 -2.04 16.21
CA PRO A 275 12.99 -2.81 16.81
C PRO A 275 14.37 -2.56 16.18
N TYR A 276 14.40 -2.03 14.96
CA TYR A 276 15.62 -1.71 14.20
C TYR A 276 15.85 -0.20 13.99
N GLY A 277 15.06 0.66 14.63
CA GLY A 277 15.15 2.11 14.44
C GLY A 277 14.77 2.60 13.05
N LEU A 278 13.82 1.93 12.39
CA LEU A 278 13.39 2.22 11.02
C LEU A 278 12.01 2.85 11.01
N TYR A 279 11.89 4.02 10.37
CA TYR A 279 10.66 4.81 10.33
C TYR A 279 10.39 5.33 8.92
N GLU A 280 9.11 5.43 8.57
CA GLU A 280 8.67 5.90 7.26
C GLU A 280 7.37 6.68 7.39
N THR A 281 7.27 7.80 6.69
CA THR A 281 6.00 8.48 6.42
C THR A 281 5.62 8.25 4.97
N ALA A 282 4.46 7.63 4.75
CA ALA A 282 3.81 7.60 3.46
C ALA A 282 2.93 8.85 3.30
N ALA A 283 3.02 9.51 2.16
CA ALA A 283 2.33 10.77 1.92
C ALA A 283 1.83 10.90 0.48
N THR A 284 0.81 11.72 0.31
CA THR A 284 0.22 12.06 -0.98
C THR A 284 0.79 13.36 -1.54
N LEU A 285 0.66 13.56 -2.84
CA LEU A 285 0.96 14.83 -3.51
C LEU A 285 -0.26 15.77 -3.51
N ASN A 286 -1.45 15.20 -3.42
CA ASN A 286 -2.74 15.86 -3.30
C ASN A 286 -3.52 15.24 -2.13
N ASP A 287 -4.86 15.25 -2.13
CA ASP A 287 -5.64 14.73 -1.00
C ASP A 287 -5.86 13.21 -1.06
N SER A 288 -6.03 12.65 -2.27
CA SER A 288 -6.34 11.24 -2.48
C SER A 288 -5.09 10.40 -2.81
N TRP A 289 -5.08 9.13 -2.40
CA TRP A 289 -4.06 8.16 -2.79
C TRP A 289 -4.30 7.61 -4.20
N GLY A 290 -5.51 7.12 -4.47
CA GLY A 290 -5.93 6.74 -5.81
C GLY A 290 -6.26 7.96 -6.67
N PHE A 291 -6.25 7.78 -7.99
CA PHE A 291 -6.54 8.84 -8.93
C PHE A 291 -7.95 9.42 -8.69
N ALA A 292 -8.00 10.73 -8.44
CA ALA A 292 -9.23 11.51 -8.31
C ALA A 292 -9.17 12.71 -9.25
N TYR A 293 -9.99 12.70 -10.30
CA TYR A 293 -9.96 13.71 -11.35
C TYR A 293 -10.18 15.15 -10.84
N ARG A 294 -11.03 15.31 -9.84
CA ARG A 294 -11.35 16.63 -9.27
C ARG A 294 -10.41 17.08 -8.17
N ASP A 295 -9.53 16.21 -7.71
CA ASP A 295 -8.57 16.54 -6.66
C ASP A 295 -7.38 17.32 -7.24
N GLN A 296 -7.47 18.63 -7.12
CA GLN A 296 -6.46 19.58 -7.60
C GLN A 296 -5.75 20.30 -6.44
N ASN A 297 -5.88 19.78 -5.22
CA ASN A 297 -5.24 20.34 -4.04
C ASN A 297 -3.79 19.86 -3.90
N TRP A 298 -2.95 20.28 -4.82
CA TRP A 298 -1.56 19.86 -4.90
C TRP A 298 -0.65 20.54 -3.91
N LYS A 299 0.19 19.77 -3.23
CA LYS A 299 1.33 20.31 -2.50
C LYS A 299 2.33 20.92 -3.48
N SER A 300 2.98 22.03 -3.11
CA SER A 300 4.02 22.62 -3.94
C SER A 300 5.31 21.78 -3.95
N ALA A 301 6.10 21.89 -5.00
CA ALA A 301 7.42 21.27 -5.07
C ALA A 301 8.32 21.71 -3.89
N ALA A 302 8.25 22.96 -3.50
CA ALA A 302 8.99 23.48 -2.34
C ALA A 302 8.58 22.81 -1.02
N GLN A 303 7.28 22.59 -0.83
CA GLN A 303 6.76 21.88 0.36
C GLN A 303 7.25 20.44 0.39
N ILE A 304 7.20 19.73 -0.74
CA ILE A 304 7.72 18.35 -0.86
C ILE A 304 9.21 18.28 -0.53
N ALA A 305 10.01 19.18 -1.11
CA ALA A 305 11.45 19.22 -0.86
C ALA A 305 11.76 19.52 0.62
N GLN A 306 11.01 20.44 1.24
CA GLN A 306 11.15 20.77 2.65
C GLN A 306 10.79 19.59 3.56
N ASN A 307 9.66 18.94 3.30
CA ASN A 307 9.23 17.77 4.05
C ASN A 307 10.27 16.62 3.95
N ARG A 308 10.80 16.38 2.75
CA ARG A 308 11.84 15.37 2.55
C ARG A 308 13.09 15.69 3.39
N LYS A 309 13.60 16.90 3.29
CA LYS A 309 14.78 17.31 4.06
C LYS A 309 14.56 17.17 5.56
N HIS A 310 13.40 17.60 6.04
CA HIS A 310 13.05 17.51 7.46
C HIS A 310 12.97 16.06 7.94
N LEU A 311 12.16 15.21 7.28
CA LEU A 311 12.01 13.80 7.63
C LEU A 311 13.35 13.08 7.59
N ASN A 312 14.14 13.26 6.53
CA ASN A 312 15.43 12.61 6.41
C ASN A 312 16.42 13.08 7.48
N SER A 313 16.33 14.31 7.93
CA SER A 313 17.14 14.80 9.06
C SER A 313 16.82 14.09 10.39
N LEU A 314 15.59 13.60 10.54
CA LEU A 314 15.13 12.82 11.68
C LEU A 314 15.42 11.31 11.52
N GLY A 315 15.91 10.86 10.38
CA GLY A 315 16.08 9.45 10.07
C GLY A 315 14.79 8.75 9.64
N ILE A 316 13.81 9.51 9.15
CA ILE A 316 12.52 8.99 8.67
C ILE A 316 12.53 8.99 7.14
N ASN A 317 12.18 7.86 6.52
CA ASN A 317 12.01 7.76 5.08
C ASN A 317 10.72 8.47 4.63
N TYR A 318 10.80 9.10 3.46
CA TYR A 318 9.64 9.73 2.82
C TYR A 318 9.20 8.90 1.61
N LEU A 319 8.01 8.28 1.71
CA LEU A 319 7.41 7.47 0.66
C LEU A 319 6.26 8.28 0.03
N LEU A 320 6.52 8.85 -1.16
CA LEU A 320 5.54 9.69 -1.86
C LEU A 320 4.70 8.90 -2.85
N ASN A 321 3.40 9.04 -2.71
CA ASN A 321 2.42 8.38 -3.56
C ASN A 321 2.14 9.14 -4.85
N VAL A 322 1.96 8.38 -5.94
CA VAL A 322 1.29 8.81 -7.17
C VAL A 322 0.04 7.98 -7.38
N GLY A 323 -1.01 8.59 -7.95
CA GLY A 323 -2.25 7.90 -8.30
C GLY A 323 -2.41 7.83 -9.82
N PRO A 324 -1.89 6.79 -10.50
CA PRO A 324 -2.03 6.67 -11.94
C PRO A 324 -3.50 6.60 -12.40
N ASP A 325 -3.79 7.14 -13.57
CA ASP A 325 -5.11 7.09 -14.16
C ASP A 325 -5.43 5.70 -14.75
N ALA A 326 -6.66 5.51 -15.19
CA ALA A 326 -7.12 4.23 -15.75
C ALA A 326 -6.39 3.83 -17.04
N LEU A 327 -5.72 4.76 -17.69
CA LEU A 327 -4.92 4.49 -18.89
C LEU A 327 -3.45 4.17 -18.59
N GLY A 328 -3.07 4.17 -17.31
CA GLY A 328 -1.71 3.83 -16.87
C GLY A 328 -0.74 5.00 -16.86
N ARG A 329 -1.24 6.23 -16.85
CA ARG A 329 -0.41 7.44 -16.84
C ARG A 329 -0.30 7.99 -15.42
N ILE A 330 0.91 8.31 -15.00
CA ILE A 330 1.11 9.16 -13.82
C ILE A 330 0.64 10.58 -14.19
N PRO A 331 -0.21 11.23 -13.36
CA PRO A 331 -0.74 12.55 -13.68
C PRO A 331 0.36 13.58 -13.93
N GLY A 332 0.15 14.44 -14.93
CA GLY A 332 1.10 15.50 -15.28
C GLY A 332 1.52 16.39 -14.11
N PRO A 333 0.57 16.87 -13.26
CA PRO A 333 0.93 17.62 -12.07
C PRO A 333 1.86 16.87 -11.11
N SER A 334 1.65 15.55 -10.93
CA SER A 334 2.54 14.72 -10.11
C SER A 334 3.97 14.68 -10.66
N ILE A 335 4.11 14.48 -11.97
CA ILE A 335 5.41 14.46 -12.65
C ILE A 335 6.12 15.82 -12.47
N ASP A 336 5.41 16.91 -12.71
CA ASP A 336 5.95 18.26 -12.61
C ASP A 336 6.43 18.59 -11.20
N ILE A 337 5.61 18.31 -10.18
CA ILE A 337 5.95 18.54 -8.78
C ILE A 337 7.18 17.72 -8.38
N LEU A 338 7.19 16.42 -8.70
CA LEU A 338 8.28 15.53 -8.31
C LEU A 338 9.61 15.93 -8.96
N LEU A 339 9.62 16.28 -10.24
CA LEU A 339 10.82 16.72 -10.94
C LEU A 339 11.33 18.06 -10.38
N LYS A 340 10.45 19.02 -10.16
CA LYS A 340 10.83 20.31 -9.55
C LYS A 340 11.35 20.14 -8.11
N ALA A 341 10.71 19.28 -7.30
CA ALA A 341 11.17 19.01 -5.96
C ALA A 341 12.58 18.38 -5.94
N ALA A 342 12.94 17.62 -6.96
CA ALA A 342 14.26 17.01 -7.08
C ALA A 342 15.38 18.03 -7.36
N GLU A 343 15.04 19.21 -7.86
CA GLU A 343 15.98 20.29 -8.14
C GLU A 343 16.23 21.21 -6.93
N LEU A 344 15.40 21.11 -5.88
CA LEU A 344 15.46 21.94 -4.67
C LEU A 344 16.21 21.26 -3.52
#